data_ba4fdc85f6113683d7de82617839941a
#
_entry.id   ba4fdc85f6113683d7de82617839941a
#
_cell.length_a   1.000
_cell.length_b   1.000
_cell.length_c   1.000
_cell.angle_alpha   90.00
_cell.angle_beta   90.00
_cell.angle_gamma   90.00
#
_symmetry.space_group_name_H-M   'P 1'
#
loop_
_entity.id
_entity.type
_entity.pdbx_description
1 polymer ?
#
loop_
_entity_poly.entity_id
_entity_poly.type
_entity_poly.pdbx_seq_one_letter_code
_entity_poly.pdbx_strand_id
1 'polypeptide(L)'
;MTQYTTLIALAACIAPAFAADGWLTDLDEAKKKATAENKAVLVEFSGSDWCSYSRNLRKKIMTKPEFLKYAADKFVLVNIDFPRKTKLPEAQAKKNQAWSQEYNVDSFPTVIVLDSDGAAYGGFSGGLPDFAAVKAPLDEAFRNMKNSKAAVAIANKLSGDDKILILQQIYNAVPEEYRDSHTALLKNITELDKKDITGLVSKTNRENELKALKQRIQNEIDPEKPAAETLPKIDAILAEPKLPQEGRLALLQLKLQLMLQEASNEEEIDRALGVINDILKVRPELSAQLQQLKKNIQDNKDELLESNKTRKAAQPKAN
;
A
#
# COMPACT_ATOMS: atom_id res chain seq x y z
N MET A 1 3.52 64.71 6.62
CA MET A 1 3.38 63.99 5.32
C MET A 1 3.82 62.55 5.56
N THR A 2 2.87 61.69 5.83
CA THR A 2 3.13 60.29 6.19
C THR A 2 2.70 59.43 4.99
N GLN A 3 3.66 58.84 4.30
CA GLN A 3 3.40 57.96 3.17
C GLN A 3 3.03 56.57 3.67
N TYR A 4 1.82 56.11 3.41
CA TYR A 4 1.37 54.74 3.60
C TYR A 4 1.76 53.93 2.38
N THR A 5 2.74 53.03 2.52
CA THR A 5 3.14 52.07 1.51
C THR A 5 2.17 50.89 1.61
N THR A 6 1.25 50.77 0.67
CA THR A 6 0.30 49.64 0.55
C THR A 6 1.04 48.45 -0.01
N LEU A 7 1.30 47.42 0.81
CA LEU A 7 1.78 46.13 0.38
C LEU A 7 0.61 45.37 -0.29
N ILE A 8 0.66 45.28 -1.63
CA ILE A 8 -0.22 44.41 -2.40
C ILE A 8 0.35 43.00 -2.28
N ALA A 9 -0.28 42.16 -1.46
CA ALA A 9 0.00 40.73 -1.42
C ALA A 9 -0.51 40.10 -2.73
N LEU A 10 0.43 39.73 -3.60
CA LEU A 10 0.15 38.97 -4.80
C LEU A 10 -0.19 37.53 -4.40
N ALA A 11 -1.48 37.25 -4.22
CA ALA A 11 -1.96 35.88 -4.08
C ALA A 11 -1.74 35.16 -5.41
N ALA A 12 -0.69 34.35 -5.49
CA ALA A 12 -0.50 33.43 -6.61
C ALA A 12 -1.66 32.43 -6.63
N CYS A 13 -2.67 32.68 -7.46
CA CYS A 13 -3.64 31.69 -7.84
C CYS A 13 -2.90 30.56 -8.55
N ILE A 14 -2.64 29.46 -7.84
CA ILE A 14 -2.20 28.22 -8.47
C ILE A 14 -3.42 27.71 -9.25
N ALA A 15 -3.44 28.00 -10.56
CA ALA A 15 -4.46 27.46 -11.44
C ALA A 15 -4.34 25.92 -11.43
N PRO A 16 -5.47 25.20 -11.32
CA PRO A 16 -5.46 23.74 -11.38
C PRO A 16 -4.83 23.28 -12.70
N ALA A 17 -3.91 22.32 -12.62
CA ALA A 17 -3.27 21.71 -13.77
C ALA A 17 -4.29 20.79 -14.48
N PHE A 18 -5.10 21.37 -15.38
CA PHE A 18 -5.95 20.58 -16.27
C PHE A 18 -5.09 20.02 -17.41
N ALA A 19 -5.14 18.72 -17.65
CA ALA A 19 -4.79 18.17 -18.94
C ALA A 19 -5.77 18.73 -20.00
N ALA A 20 -5.32 18.86 -21.25
CA ALA A 20 -6.09 19.48 -22.34
C ALA A 20 -7.47 18.85 -22.61
N ASP A 21 -7.79 17.73 -22.00
CA ASP A 21 -9.03 16.95 -22.14
C ASP A 21 -9.97 17.02 -20.90
N GLY A 22 -9.71 17.91 -19.95
CA GLY A 22 -10.55 18.08 -18.74
C GLY A 22 -10.26 17.10 -17.61
N TRP A 23 -9.20 16.29 -17.72
CA TRP A 23 -8.72 15.41 -16.65
C TRP A 23 -7.77 16.15 -15.73
N LEU A 24 -7.89 15.93 -14.42
CA LEU A 24 -6.93 16.38 -13.43
C LEU A 24 -5.72 15.44 -13.39
N THR A 25 -4.63 15.90 -12.79
CA THR A 25 -3.40 15.11 -12.59
C THR A 25 -3.03 14.98 -11.10
N ASP A 26 -3.83 15.57 -10.22
CA ASP A 26 -3.65 15.54 -8.76
C ASP A 26 -4.92 14.95 -8.11
N LEU A 27 -4.75 13.84 -7.41
CA LEU A 27 -5.89 13.14 -6.79
C LEU A 27 -6.47 13.92 -5.60
N ASP A 28 -5.64 14.67 -4.87
CA ASP A 28 -6.13 15.45 -3.72
C ASP A 28 -6.97 16.63 -4.21
N GLU A 29 -6.62 17.23 -5.34
CA GLU A 29 -7.43 18.24 -6.01
C GLU A 29 -8.75 17.64 -6.52
N ALA A 30 -8.68 16.45 -7.14
CA ALA A 30 -9.87 15.74 -7.62
C ALA A 30 -10.85 15.43 -6.48
N LYS A 31 -10.38 14.98 -5.32
CA LYS A 31 -11.21 14.74 -4.13
C LYS A 31 -11.90 16.01 -3.64
N LYS A 32 -11.17 17.13 -3.56
CA LYS A 32 -11.75 18.42 -3.19
C LYS A 32 -12.86 18.87 -4.15
N LYS A 33 -12.59 18.74 -5.46
CA LYS A 33 -13.56 19.07 -6.50
C LYS A 33 -14.79 18.14 -6.44
N ALA A 34 -14.57 16.84 -6.23
CA ALA A 34 -15.65 15.86 -6.08
C ALA A 34 -16.56 16.17 -4.89
N THR A 35 -15.99 16.62 -3.76
CA THR A 35 -16.76 17.10 -2.60
C THR A 35 -17.62 18.30 -2.98
N ALA A 36 -17.04 19.31 -3.65
CA ALA A 36 -17.75 20.54 -4.03
C ALA A 36 -18.87 20.28 -5.04
N GLU A 37 -18.68 19.33 -5.97
CA GLU A 37 -19.65 18.99 -7.01
C GLU A 37 -20.58 17.82 -6.64
N ASN A 38 -20.42 17.23 -5.45
CA ASN A 38 -21.14 16.02 -5.01
C ASN A 38 -21.04 14.87 -6.03
N LYS A 39 -19.82 14.66 -6.53
CA LYS A 39 -19.48 13.60 -7.49
C LYS A 39 -18.55 12.57 -6.86
N ALA A 40 -18.41 11.43 -7.53
CA ALA A 40 -17.33 10.49 -7.27
C ALA A 40 -16.05 10.93 -8.01
N VAL A 41 -14.92 10.33 -7.66
CA VAL A 41 -13.66 10.45 -8.43
C VAL A 41 -13.47 9.20 -9.26
N LEU A 42 -13.18 9.37 -10.54
CA LEU A 42 -12.70 8.30 -11.41
C LEU A 42 -11.21 8.50 -11.64
N VAL A 43 -10.40 7.65 -11.02
CA VAL A 43 -8.96 7.70 -11.18
C VAL A 43 -8.48 6.63 -12.17
N GLU A 44 -7.69 7.07 -13.17
CA GLU A 44 -6.97 6.19 -14.10
C GLU A 44 -5.48 6.23 -13.74
N PHE A 45 -4.91 5.10 -13.39
CA PHE A 45 -3.46 4.90 -13.29
C PHE A 45 -2.96 4.39 -14.64
N SER A 46 -2.04 5.12 -15.28
CA SER A 46 -1.66 4.86 -16.67
C SER A 46 -0.16 4.90 -16.90
N GLY A 47 0.28 4.25 -17.99
CA GLY A 47 1.63 4.40 -18.54
C GLY A 47 1.53 5.00 -19.94
N SER A 48 1.34 6.33 -20.04
CA SER A 48 0.91 7.01 -21.27
C SER A 48 1.86 6.82 -22.45
N ASP A 49 3.16 6.78 -22.22
CA ASP A 49 4.17 6.76 -23.28
C ASP A 49 4.76 5.37 -23.57
N TRP A 50 4.44 4.35 -22.75
CA TRP A 50 4.98 2.99 -22.92
C TRP A 50 3.91 1.88 -22.92
N CYS A 51 2.81 2.01 -22.13
CA CYS A 51 1.79 0.99 -22.07
C CYS A 51 0.79 1.09 -23.23
N SER A 52 0.76 0.09 -24.11
CA SER A 52 -0.17 0.06 -25.25
C SER A 52 -1.63 -0.03 -24.83
N TYR A 53 -1.93 -0.75 -23.75
CA TYR A 53 -3.28 -0.87 -23.20
C TYR A 53 -3.80 0.45 -22.66
N SER A 54 -2.98 1.21 -21.92
CA SER A 54 -3.32 2.55 -21.43
C SER A 54 -3.63 3.51 -22.58
N ARG A 55 -2.75 3.55 -23.61
CA ARG A 55 -2.96 4.38 -24.79
C ARG A 55 -4.24 4.01 -25.56
N ASN A 56 -4.51 2.71 -25.70
CA ASN A 56 -5.71 2.25 -26.40
C ASN A 56 -6.98 2.59 -25.64
N LEU A 57 -7.02 2.33 -24.33
CA LEU A 57 -8.16 2.66 -23.47
C LEU A 57 -8.47 4.15 -23.56
N ARG A 58 -7.47 4.99 -23.39
CA ARG A 58 -7.63 6.44 -23.44
C ARG A 58 -8.08 6.92 -24.83
N LYS A 59 -7.36 6.54 -25.90
CA LYS A 59 -7.65 6.98 -27.28
C LYS A 59 -8.98 6.48 -27.82
N LYS A 60 -9.34 5.22 -27.51
CA LYS A 60 -10.51 4.59 -28.10
C LYS A 60 -11.78 4.80 -27.28
N ILE A 61 -11.67 5.05 -25.97
CA ILE A 61 -12.84 5.08 -25.06
C ILE A 61 -12.84 6.36 -24.22
N MET A 62 -11.86 6.58 -23.33
CA MET A 62 -11.98 7.58 -22.27
C MET A 62 -11.91 9.05 -22.73
N THR A 63 -11.39 9.33 -23.93
CA THR A 63 -11.43 10.66 -24.54
C THR A 63 -12.60 10.86 -25.52
N LYS A 64 -13.45 9.83 -25.71
CA LYS A 64 -14.58 9.93 -26.65
C LYS A 64 -15.74 10.69 -26.03
N PRO A 65 -16.48 11.47 -26.85
CA PRO A 65 -17.63 12.24 -26.39
C PRO A 65 -18.67 11.40 -25.63
N GLU A 66 -18.87 10.14 -26.03
CA GLU A 66 -19.77 9.22 -25.38
C GLU A 66 -19.37 8.95 -23.93
N PHE A 67 -18.09 8.63 -23.69
CA PHE A 67 -17.57 8.42 -22.34
C PHE A 67 -17.60 9.71 -21.51
N LEU A 68 -17.14 10.84 -22.09
CA LEU A 68 -17.13 12.12 -21.39
C LEU A 68 -18.54 12.56 -20.97
N LYS A 69 -19.54 12.36 -21.84
CA LYS A 69 -20.96 12.60 -21.51
C LYS A 69 -21.46 11.68 -20.38
N TYR A 70 -21.09 10.39 -20.43
CA TYR A 70 -21.44 9.44 -19.37
C TYR A 70 -20.82 9.83 -18.03
N ALA A 71 -19.58 10.29 -18.04
CA ALA A 71 -18.83 10.62 -16.82
C ALA A 71 -19.21 11.98 -16.22
N ALA A 72 -19.68 12.93 -17.03
CA ALA A 72 -19.85 14.35 -16.69
C ALA A 72 -20.65 14.59 -15.39
N ASP A 73 -21.77 13.86 -15.19
CA ASP A 73 -22.63 14.04 -14.03
C ASP A 73 -22.25 13.17 -12.83
N LYS A 74 -21.34 12.22 -13.01
CA LYS A 74 -21.01 11.21 -12.01
C LYS A 74 -19.64 11.40 -11.40
N PHE A 75 -18.64 11.80 -12.21
CA PHE A 75 -17.24 11.70 -11.86
C PHE A 75 -16.47 13.00 -12.07
N VAL A 76 -15.56 13.27 -11.17
CA VAL A 76 -14.37 14.09 -11.43
C VAL A 76 -13.29 13.15 -11.94
N LEU A 77 -12.74 13.47 -13.12
CA LEU A 77 -11.78 12.61 -13.81
C LEU A 77 -10.35 13.00 -13.43
N VAL A 78 -9.52 12.02 -13.07
CA VAL A 78 -8.10 12.23 -12.77
C VAL A 78 -7.25 11.12 -13.38
N ASN A 79 -6.14 11.50 -14.01
CA ASN A 79 -5.16 10.59 -14.58
C ASN A 79 -3.84 10.69 -13.82
N ILE A 80 -3.44 9.61 -13.19
CA ILE A 80 -2.17 9.44 -12.50
C ILE A 80 -1.24 8.69 -13.43
N ASP A 81 -0.36 9.44 -14.11
CA ASP A 81 0.51 8.89 -15.14
C ASP A 81 1.89 8.48 -14.62
N PHE A 82 2.41 7.39 -15.17
CA PHE A 82 3.75 6.84 -14.89
C PHE A 82 4.55 6.75 -16.20
N PRO A 83 4.96 7.89 -16.76
CA PRO A 83 5.71 7.90 -18.01
C PRO A 83 7.14 7.38 -17.79
N ARG A 84 7.72 6.75 -18.83
CA ARG A 84 9.12 6.28 -18.85
C ARG A 84 10.02 7.14 -19.73
N LYS A 85 9.45 7.76 -20.77
CA LYS A 85 10.17 8.61 -21.71
C LYS A 85 10.15 10.07 -21.29
N THR A 86 9.07 10.53 -20.68
CA THR A 86 8.91 11.89 -20.16
C THR A 86 9.17 11.90 -18.66
N LYS A 87 10.05 12.78 -18.19
CA LYS A 87 10.36 12.88 -16.76
C LYS A 87 9.33 13.79 -16.07
N LEU A 88 8.64 13.27 -15.09
CA LEU A 88 7.79 14.06 -14.20
C LEU A 88 8.65 14.88 -13.21
N PRO A 89 8.15 16.02 -12.70
CA PRO A 89 8.71 16.68 -11.53
C PRO A 89 8.76 15.67 -10.35
N GLU A 90 9.85 15.72 -9.58
CA GLU A 90 10.08 14.74 -8.50
C GLU A 90 8.93 14.69 -7.48
N ALA A 91 8.40 15.86 -7.11
CA ALA A 91 7.26 15.95 -6.20
C ALA A 91 6.02 15.25 -6.75
N GLN A 92 5.73 15.36 -8.07
CA GLN A 92 4.61 14.69 -8.71
C GLN A 92 4.85 13.17 -8.78
N ALA A 93 6.07 12.75 -9.15
CA ALA A 93 6.41 11.33 -9.19
C ALA A 93 6.25 10.66 -7.82
N LYS A 94 6.68 11.32 -6.74
CA LYS A 94 6.48 10.83 -5.36
C LYS A 94 5.01 10.72 -4.98
N LYS A 95 4.18 11.72 -5.34
CA LYS A 95 2.73 11.66 -5.11
C LYS A 95 2.10 10.50 -5.88
N ASN A 96 2.41 10.37 -7.18
CA ASN A 96 1.87 9.28 -8.00
C ASN A 96 2.23 7.91 -7.42
N GLN A 97 3.48 7.74 -6.96
CA GLN A 97 3.93 6.52 -6.31
C GLN A 97 3.18 6.24 -5.01
N ALA A 98 2.95 7.27 -4.18
CA ALA A 98 2.19 7.11 -2.94
C ALA A 98 0.74 6.68 -3.22
N TRP A 99 0.05 7.30 -4.19
CA TRP A 99 -1.31 6.92 -4.56
C TRP A 99 -1.38 5.52 -5.18
N SER A 100 -0.40 5.10 -6.00
CA SER A 100 -0.40 3.74 -6.53
C SER A 100 -0.21 2.68 -5.43
N GLN A 101 0.57 3.00 -4.39
CA GLN A 101 0.72 2.14 -3.22
C GLN A 101 -0.55 2.11 -2.35
N GLU A 102 -1.19 3.27 -2.14
CA GLU A 102 -2.44 3.40 -1.38
C GLU A 102 -3.56 2.53 -1.96
N TYR A 103 -3.64 2.44 -3.30
CA TYR A 103 -4.67 1.66 -4.00
C TYR A 103 -4.17 0.32 -4.54
N ASN A 104 -3.01 -0.16 -4.12
CA ASN A 104 -2.42 -1.45 -4.51
C ASN A 104 -2.35 -1.64 -6.04
N VAL A 105 -1.97 -0.58 -6.77
CA VAL A 105 -1.90 -0.61 -8.24
C VAL A 105 -0.60 -1.28 -8.68
N ASP A 106 -0.70 -2.47 -9.27
CA ASP A 106 0.41 -3.29 -9.76
C ASP A 106 0.47 -3.41 -11.30
N SER A 107 -0.57 -2.94 -12.00
CA SER A 107 -0.70 -3.06 -13.45
C SER A 107 -1.33 -1.82 -14.09
N PHE A 108 -1.12 -1.65 -15.40
CA PHE A 108 -1.63 -0.50 -16.17
C PHE A 108 -2.36 -0.92 -17.45
N PRO A 109 -3.47 -0.26 -17.78
CA PRO A 109 -4.16 0.73 -16.96
C PRO A 109 -4.89 0.08 -15.79
N THR A 110 -5.04 0.78 -14.68
CA THR A 110 -5.97 0.46 -13.61
C THR A 110 -6.90 1.65 -13.40
N VAL A 111 -8.20 1.40 -13.36
CA VAL A 111 -9.23 2.43 -13.21
C VAL A 111 -10.08 2.11 -12.00
N ILE A 112 -10.19 3.09 -11.07
CA ILE A 112 -10.87 2.91 -9.78
C ILE A 112 -11.87 4.05 -9.58
N VAL A 113 -13.05 3.70 -9.05
CA VAL A 113 -14.05 4.65 -8.58
C VAL A 113 -13.88 4.87 -7.09
N LEU A 114 -13.63 6.13 -6.71
CA LEU A 114 -13.50 6.55 -5.32
C LEU A 114 -14.65 7.48 -4.96
N ASP A 115 -14.95 7.57 -3.66
CA ASP A 115 -15.71 8.72 -3.18
C ASP A 115 -14.80 9.95 -2.96
N SER A 116 -15.40 11.04 -2.51
CA SER A 116 -14.68 12.29 -2.21
C SER A 116 -13.68 12.17 -1.05
N ASP A 117 -13.80 11.16 -0.20
CA ASP A 117 -12.90 10.91 0.93
C ASP A 117 -11.74 9.98 0.53
N GLY A 118 -11.81 9.39 -0.67
CA GLY A 118 -10.81 8.49 -1.21
C GLY A 118 -11.09 7.01 -1.00
N ALA A 119 -12.25 6.65 -0.43
CA ALA A 119 -12.64 5.26 -0.30
C ALA A 119 -12.98 4.65 -1.67
N ALA A 120 -12.40 3.49 -1.99
CA ALA A 120 -12.58 2.81 -3.27
C ALA A 120 -13.75 1.82 -3.24
N TYR A 121 -14.52 1.78 -4.32
CA TYR A 121 -15.74 0.97 -4.41
C TYR A 121 -15.75 -0.02 -5.58
N GLY A 122 -14.71 -0.06 -6.36
CA GLY A 122 -14.57 -0.95 -7.51
C GLY A 122 -13.89 -0.27 -8.69
N GLY A 123 -13.73 -1.02 -9.76
CA GLY A 123 -13.04 -0.58 -10.95
C GLY A 123 -12.66 -1.75 -11.85
N PHE A 124 -11.59 -1.57 -12.62
CA PHE A 124 -11.02 -2.62 -13.46
C PHE A 124 -9.54 -2.37 -13.73
N SER A 125 -8.82 -3.44 -14.08
CA SER A 125 -7.43 -3.38 -14.57
C SER A 125 -7.33 -3.97 -15.98
N GLY A 126 -6.35 -3.47 -16.74
CA GLY A 126 -6.11 -3.90 -18.12
C GLY A 126 -6.94 -3.18 -19.18
N GLY A 127 -6.71 -3.54 -20.42
CA GLY A 127 -7.44 -2.98 -21.56
C GLY A 127 -8.79 -3.67 -21.74
N LEU A 128 -9.85 -2.88 -21.90
CA LEU A 128 -11.18 -3.38 -22.24
C LEU A 128 -11.51 -3.08 -23.71
N PRO A 129 -12.34 -3.92 -24.36
CA PRO A 129 -12.53 -3.87 -25.81
C PRO A 129 -13.32 -2.64 -26.29
N ASP A 130 -14.32 -2.22 -25.52
CA ASP A 130 -15.25 -1.16 -25.90
C ASP A 130 -15.83 -0.39 -24.71
N PHE A 131 -16.66 0.60 -24.98
CA PHE A 131 -17.25 1.44 -23.94
C PHE A 131 -18.25 0.66 -23.06
N ALA A 132 -18.98 -0.30 -23.59
CA ALA A 132 -19.93 -1.08 -22.79
C ALA A 132 -19.20 -1.91 -21.72
N ALA A 133 -18.06 -2.53 -22.09
CA ALA A 133 -17.20 -3.27 -21.18
C ALA A 133 -16.59 -2.36 -20.10
N VAL A 134 -16.23 -1.11 -20.41
CA VAL A 134 -15.75 -0.11 -19.44
C VAL A 134 -16.87 0.36 -18.53
N LYS A 135 -18.03 0.62 -19.08
CA LYS A 135 -19.18 1.19 -18.36
C LYS A 135 -19.72 0.25 -17.27
N ALA A 136 -19.75 -1.04 -17.53
CA ALA A 136 -20.33 -2.02 -16.61
C ALA A 136 -19.66 -2.01 -15.21
N PRO A 137 -18.34 -2.20 -15.06
CA PRO A 137 -17.67 -2.15 -13.76
C PRO A 137 -17.73 -0.75 -13.13
N LEU A 138 -17.75 0.32 -13.91
CA LEU A 138 -17.88 1.68 -13.37
C LEU A 138 -19.27 1.96 -12.80
N ASP A 139 -20.33 1.49 -13.45
CA ASP A 139 -21.70 1.61 -12.94
C ASP A 139 -21.91 0.75 -11.69
N GLU A 140 -21.27 -0.42 -11.62
CA GLU A 140 -21.29 -1.28 -10.44
C GLU A 140 -20.59 -0.59 -9.26
N ALA A 141 -19.38 -0.11 -9.44
CA ALA A 141 -18.62 0.61 -8.41
C ALA A 141 -19.39 1.87 -7.92
N PHE A 142 -19.98 2.62 -8.84
CA PHE A 142 -20.77 3.81 -8.49
C PHE A 142 -22.03 3.45 -7.69
N ARG A 143 -22.72 2.35 -8.02
CA ARG A 143 -23.86 1.84 -7.23
C ARG A 143 -23.40 1.40 -5.83
N ASN A 144 -22.28 0.66 -5.73
CA ASN A 144 -21.72 0.21 -4.48
C ASN A 144 -21.41 1.39 -3.57
N MET A 145 -20.80 2.44 -4.09
CA MET A 145 -20.57 3.69 -3.36
C MET A 145 -21.87 4.30 -2.84
N LYS A 146 -22.88 4.45 -3.70
CA LYS A 146 -24.17 5.04 -3.30
C LYS A 146 -24.88 4.21 -2.23
N ASN A 147 -24.89 2.89 -2.41
CA ASN A 147 -25.52 1.97 -1.45
C ASN A 147 -24.80 2.00 -0.10
N SER A 148 -23.46 2.00 -0.10
CA SER A 148 -22.64 2.11 1.12
C SER A 148 -22.93 3.42 1.84
N LYS A 149 -22.91 4.57 1.16
CA LYS A 149 -23.23 5.86 1.76
C LYS A 149 -24.64 5.93 2.33
N ALA A 150 -25.63 5.38 1.64
CA ALA A 150 -27.00 5.30 2.14
C ALA A 150 -27.10 4.40 3.39
N ALA A 151 -26.42 3.26 3.38
CA ALA A 151 -26.39 2.35 4.53
C ALA A 151 -25.70 2.98 5.75
N VAL A 152 -24.58 3.70 5.56
CA VAL A 152 -23.93 4.47 6.65
C VAL A 152 -24.86 5.55 7.19
N ALA A 153 -25.61 6.26 6.33
CA ALA A 153 -26.58 7.25 6.77
C ALA A 153 -27.72 6.64 7.62
N ILE A 154 -28.14 5.42 7.30
CA ILE A 154 -29.12 4.65 8.10
C ILE A 154 -28.48 4.24 9.43
N ALA A 155 -27.28 3.64 9.39
CA ALA A 155 -26.55 3.21 10.60
C ALA A 155 -26.32 4.36 11.57
N ASN A 156 -26.10 5.58 11.07
CA ASN A 156 -25.94 6.77 11.91
C ASN A 156 -27.19 7.22 12.69
N LYS A 157 -28.36 6.66 12.37
CA LYS A 157 -29.59 6.86 13.16
C LYS A 157 -29.73 5.84 14.30
N LEU A 158 -28.88 4.81 14.32
CA LEU A 158 -28.81 3.81 15.36
C LEU A 158 -27.82 4.21 16.46
N SER A 159 -27.85 3.51 17.58
CA SER A 159 -26.95 3.70 18.71
C SER A 159 -26.50 2.33 19.28
N GLY A 160 -25.46 2.37 20.13
CA GLY A 160 -24.95 1.16 20.79
C GLY A 160 -24.40 0.11 19.82
N ASP A 161 -24.52 -1.16 20.26
CA ASP A 161 -23.93 -2.30 19.57
C ASP A 161 -24.57 -2.51 18.16
N ASP A 162 -25.86 -2.21 17.97
CA ASP A 162 -26.54 -2.31 16.67
C ASP A 162 -25.90 -1.42 15.60
N LYS A 163 -25.56 -0.18 15.96
CA LYS A 163 -24.85 0.73 15.06
C LYS A 163 -23.51 0.16 14.64
N ILE A 164 -22.74 -0.36 15.59
CA ILE A 164 -21.41 -0.91 15.38
C ILE A 164 -21.47 -2.11 14.42
N LEU A 165 -22.41 -3.04 14.66
CA LEU A 165 -22.57 -4.25 13.84
C LEU A 165 -23.01 -3.92 12.40
N ILE A 166 -23.89 -2.94 12.21
CA ILE A 166 -24.30 -2.52 10.86
C ILE A 166 -23.14 -1.85 10.13
N LEU A 167 -22.37 -0.98 10.80
CA LEU A 167 -21.18 -0.37 10.19
C LEU A 167 -20.13 -1.44 9.82
N GLN A 168 -19.95 -2.48 10.66
CA GLN A 168 -19.09 -3.62 10.34
C GLN A 168 -19.57 -4.37 9.11
N GLN A 169 -20.89 -4.63 8.99
CA GLN A 169 -21.44 -5.29 7.81
C GLN A 169 -21.17 -4.49 6.53
N ILE A 170 -21.31 -3.15 6.60
CA ILE A 170 -20.99 -2.27 5.48
C ILE A 170 -19.50 -2.37 5.11
N TYR A 171 -18.61 -2.37 6.11
CA TYR A 171 -17.17 -2.51 5.91
C TYR A 171 -16.81 -3.88 5.30
N ASN A 172 -17.41 -4.95 5.79
CA ASN A 172 -17.17 -6.30 5.29
C ASN A 172 -17.73 -6.54 3.87
N ALA A 173 -18.74 -5.77 3.45
CA ALA A 173 -19.27 -5.82 2.09
C ALA A 173 -18.35 -5.14 1.05
N VAL A 174 -17.36 -4.35 1.50
CA VAL A 174 -16.32 -3.82 0.62
C VAL A 174 -15.42 -4.97 0.19
N PRO A 175 -15.10 -5.12 -1.12
CA PRO A 175 -14.11 -6.10 -1.59
C PRO A 175 -12.78 -5.92 -0.86
N GLU A 176 -12.10 -7.03 -0.56
CA GLU A 176 -10.92 -7.04 0.32
C GLU A 176 -9.82 -6.13 -0.20
N GLU A 177 -9.60 -6.12 -1.50
CA GLU A 177 -8.60 -5.29 -2.18
C GLU A 177 -8.81 -3.78 -2.01
N TYR A 178 -10.03 -3.33 -1.66
CA TYR A 178 -10.35 -1.92 -1.46
C TYR A 178 -10.53 -1.51 0.01
N ARG A 179 -10.55 -2.47 0.95
CA ARG A 179 -10.84 -2.19 2.37
C ARG A 179 -9.88 -1.21 3.01
N ASP A 180 -8.60 -1.26 2.64
CA ASP A 180 -7.56 -0.38 3.19
C ASP A 180 -7.83 1.10 2.89
N SER A 181 -8.54 1.40 1.80
CA SER A 181 -8.95 2.77 1.47
C SER A 181 -10.12 3.30 2.32
N HIS A 182 -10.89 2.41 2.98
CA HIS A 182 -12.04 2.78 3.82
C HIS A 182 -11.66 3.20 5.25
N THR A 183 -10.60 3.98 5.38
CA THR A 183 -10.01 4.37 6.67
C THR A 183 -10.97 5.13 7.58
N ALA A 184 -11.82 6.01 7.01
CA ALA A 184 -12.80 6.77 7.78
C ALA A 184 -13.89 5.87 8.37
N LEU A 185 -14.39 4.88 7.62
CA LEU A 185 -15.37 3.92 8.10
C LEU A 185 -14.77 3.01 9.18
N LEU A 186 -13.57 2.47 8.94
CA LEU A 186 -12.86 1.64 9.93
C LEU A 186 -12.59 2.41 11.21
N LYS A 187 -12.12 3.65 11.12
CA LYS A 187 -11.91 4.54 12.26
C LYS A 187 -13.20 4.76 13.05
N ASN A 188 -14.31 5.05 12.38
CA ASN A 188 -15.61 5.24 13.04
C ASN A 188 -16.04 3.97 13.82
N ILE A 189 -15.87 2.78 13.22
CA ILE A 189 -16.18 1.50 13.89
C ILE A 189 -15.29 1.33 15.13
N THR A 190 -13.97 1.47 14.99
CA THR A 190 -13.03 1.23 16.09
C THR A 190 -13.14 2.25 17.23
N GLU A 191 -13.54 3.49 16.93
CA GLU A 191 -13.81 4.50 17.95
C GLU A 191 -15.11 4.22 18.75
N LEU A 192 -16.11 3.62 18.12
CA LEU A 192 -17.37 3.26 18.77
C LEU A 192 -17.25 1.92 19.53
N ASP A 193 -16.51 0.96 19.00
CA ASP A 193 -16.42 -0.43 19.48
C ASP A 193 -15.42 -0.58 20.64
N LYS A 194 -15.70 0.04 21.78
CA LYS A 194 -14.82 -0.03 22.97
C LYS A 194 -14.72 -1.43 23.57
N LYS A 195 -15.66 -2.32 23.26
CA LYS A 195 -15.69 -3.71 23.74
C LYS A 195 -15.06 -4.70 22.75
N ASP A 196 -14.68 -4.20 21.57
CA ASP A 196 -14.14 -5.01 20.45
C ASP A 196 -15.09 -6.16 20.02
N ILE A 197 -16.40 -5.89 20.00
CA ILE A 197 -17.41 -6.89 19.60
C ILE A 197 -17.27 -7.29 18.12
N THR A 198 -16.63 -6.46 17.30
CA THR A 198 -16.35 -6.73 15.89
C THR A 198 -15.04 -7.45 15.65
N GLY A 199 -14.12 -7.46 16.61
CA GLY A 199 -12.72 -7.90 16.45
C GLY A 199 -11.87 -6.96 15.62
N LEU A 200 -12.42 -5.85 15.10
CA LEU A 200 -11.71 -4.90 14.26
C LEU A 200 -10.74 -4.01 15.05
N VAL A 201 -11.02 -3.74 16.33
CA VAL A 201 -10.11 -2.96 17.19
C VAL A 201 -8.82 -3.72 17.42
N SER A 202 -8.92 -5.00 17.85
CA SER A 202 -7.75 -5.87 18.04
C SER A 202 -6.98 -6.09 16.73
N LYS A 203 -7.68 -6.28 15.60
CA LYS A 203 -7.07 -6.43 14.29
C LYS A 203 -6.28 -5.17 13.91
N THR A 204 -6.89 -4.00 13.98
CA THR A 204 -6.28 -2.70 13.63
C THR A 204 -5.07 -2.40 14.52
N ASN A 205 -5.17 -2.66 15.83
CA ASN A 205 -4.05 -2.46 16.75
C ASN A 205 -2.86 -3.34 16.37
N ARG A 206 -3.10 -4.61 16.06
CA ARG A 206 -2.05 -5.54 15.60
C ARG A 206 -1.39 -5.09 14.31
N GLU A 207 -2.18 -4.65 13.33
CA GLU A 207 -1.67 -4.13 12.06
C GLU A 207 -0.80 -2.88 12.26
N ASN A 208 -1.23 -1.96 13.14
CA ASN A 208 -0.47 -0.77 13.49
C ASN A 208 0.86 -1.12 14.21
N GLU A 209 0.82 -2.07 15.14
CA GLU A 209 2.03 -2.56 15.83
C GLU A 209 3.01 -3.19 14.83
N LEU A 210 2.53 -4.01 13.90
CA LEU A 210 3.35 -4.60 12.85
C LEU A 210 3.94 -3.54 11.91
N LYS A 211 3.15 -2.54 11.53
CA LYS A 211 3.62 -1.43 10.69
C LYS A 211 4.71 -0.62 11.40
N ALA A 212 4.49 -0.28 12.67
CA ALA A 212 5.48 0.44 13.47
C ALA A 212 6.77 -0.38 13.62
N LEU A 213 6.66 -1.69 13.86
CA LEU A 213 7.79 -2.59 13.93
C LEU A 213 8.56 -2.68 12.61
N LYS A 214 7.87 -2.80 11.47
CA LYS A 214 8.51 -2.81 10.14
C LYS A 214 9.29 -1.52 9.88
N GLN A 215 8.71 -0.36 10.19
CA GLN A 215 9.40 0.93 10.06
C GLN A 215 10.64 1.01 10.97
N ARG A 216 10.52 0.53 12.21
CA ARG A 216 11.64 0.48 13.14
C ARG A 216 12.76 -0.42 12.63
N ILE A 217 12.42 -1.62 12.16
CA ILE A 217 13.40 -2.55 11.55
C ILE A 217 14.11 -1.88 10.38
N GLN A 218 13.38 -1.23 9.46
CA GLN A 218 13.98 -0.52 8.34
C GLN A 218 14.92 0.61 8.75
N ASN A 219 14.63 1.30 9.85
CA ASN A 219 15.46 2.40 10.33
C ASN A 219 16.69 1.96 11.12
N GLU A 220 16.58 0.88 11.90
CA GLU A 220 17.63 0.43 12.84
C GLU A 220 18.51 -0.68 12.24
N ILE A 221 17.97 -1.48 11.34
CA ILE A 221 18.60 -2.66 10.76
C ILE A 221 18.93 -2.42 9.30
N ASP A 222 20.21 -2.34 8.99
CA ASP A 222 20.72 -2.29 7.64
C ASP A 222 21.31 -3.67 7.30
N PRO A 223 20.65 -4.45 6.42
CA PRO A 223 21.11 -5.80 6.08
C PRO A 223 22.40 -5.82 5.26
N GLU A 224 22.83 -4.66 4.70
CA GLU A 224 24.09 -4.53 3.97
C GLU A 224 25.29 -4.31 4.90
N LYS A 225 25.04 -3.97 6.18
CA LYS A 225 26.10 -3.84 7.19
C LYS A 225 26.56 -5.21 7.69
N PRO A 226 27.82 -5.30 8.19
CA PRO A 226 28.34 -6.52 8.78
C PRO A 226 27.39 -7.10 9.83
N ALA A 227 27.25 -8.43 9.84
CA ALA A 227 26.40 -9.11 10.82
C ALA A 227 26.77 -8.80 12.28
N ALA A 228 28.04 -8.53 12.55
CA ALA A 228 28.51 -8.12 13.87
C ALA A 228 27.86 -6.83 14.41
N GLU A 229 27.46 -5.91 13.51
CA GLU A 229 26.74 -4.69 13.89
C GLU A 229 25.21 -4.90 13.91
N THR A 230 24.71 -5.78 13.05
CA THR A 230 23.28 -5.97 12.81
C THR A 230 22.64 -6.98 13.76
N LEU A 231 23.31 -8.10 14.05
CA LEU A 231 22.79 -9.17 14.92
C LEU A 231 22.46 -8.70 16.35
N PRO A 232 23.30 -7.87 17.04
CA PRO A 232 22.94 -7.38 18.36
C PRO A 232 21.65 -6.56 18.39
N LYS A 233 21.38 -5.79 17.34
CA LYS A 233 20.14 -5.00 17.22
C LYS A 233 18.93 -5.91 17.02
N ILE A 234 19.06 -6.94 16.18
CA ILE A 234 18.02 -7.96 16.00
C ILE A 234 17.72 -8.64 17.34
N ASP A 235 18.74 -9.04 18.07
CA ASP A 235 18.59 -9.72 19.36
C ASP A 235 17.94 -8.81 20.42
N ALA A 236 18.26 -7.53 20.43
CA ALA A 236 17.62 -6.55 21.31
C ALA A 236 16.10 -6.44 21.03
N ILE A 237 15.69 -6.39 19.77
CA ILE A 237 14.26 -6.36 19.40
C ILE A 237 13.60 -7.70 19.71
N LEU A 238 14.25 -8.85 19.45
CA LEU A 238 13.73 -10.19 19.75
C LEU A 238 13.52 -10.43 21.25
N ALA A 239 14.25 -9.72 22.12
CA ALA A 239 14.13 -9.82 23.57
C ALA A 239 12.87 -9.10 24.11
N GLU A 240 12.19 -8.30 23.31
CA GLU A 240 11.00 -7.58 23.74
C GLU A 240 9.83 -8.53 24.03
N PRO A 241 9.18 -8.43 25.23
CA PRO A 241 8.16 -9.39 25.66
C PRO A 241 6.85 -9.31 24.84
N LYS A 242 6.55 -8.14 24.26
CA LYS A 242 5.30 -7.88 23.50
C LYS A 242 5.53 -7.85 21.99
N LEU A 243 6.63 -8.42 21.50
CA LEU A 243 6.90 -8.46 20.07
C LEU A 243 5.85 -9.31 19.34
N PRO A 244 5.13 -8.78 18.32
CA PRO A 244 4.18 -9.53 17.51
C PRO A 244 4.82 -10.79 16.90
N GLN A 245 4.06 -11.91 16.83
CA GLN A 245 4.59 -13.18 16.32
C GLN A 245 5.13 -13.07 14.89
N GLU A 246 4.43 -12.36 14.02
CA GLU A 246 4.84 -12.13 12.63
C GLU A 246 6.16 -11.34 12.56
N GLY A 247 6.30 -10.33 13.42
CA GLY A 247 7.55 -9.56 13.52
C GLY A 247 8.70 -10.38 14.08
N ARG A 248 8.43 -11.20 15.09
CA ARG A 248 9.40 -12.16 15.66
C ARG A 248 9.89 -13.14 14.60
N LEU A 249 8.97 -13.69 13.81
CA LEU A 249 9.30 -14.60 12.72
C LEU A 249 10.20 -13.92 11.67
N ALA A 250 9.84 -12.72 11.21
CA ALA A 250 10.62 -11.97 10.23
C ALA A 250 12.04 -11.69 10.72
N LEU A 251 12.20 -11.28 11.99
CA LEU A 251 13.51 -11.03 12.59
C LEU A 251 14.34 -12.31 12.75
N LEU A 252 13.73 -13.43 13.13
CA LEU A 252 14.43 -14.73 13.23
C LEU A 252 14.88 -15.22 11.84
N GLN A 253 14.06 -15.03 10.79
CA GLN A 253 14.45 -15.35 9.43
C GLN A 253 15.61 -14.48 8.94
N LEU A 254 15.56 -13.18 9.20
CA LEU A 254 16.67 -12.27 8.89
C LEU A 254 17.95 -12.65 9.68
N LYS A 255 17.83 -12.97 10.97
CA LYS A 255 18.93 -13.45 11.78
C LYS A 255 19.58 -14.69 11.20
N LEU A 256 18.78 -15.71 10.86
CA LEU A 256 19.25 -16.93 10.23
C LEU A 256 19.99 -16.64 8.93
N GLN A 257 19.43 -15.81 8.08
CA GLN A 257 20.03 -15.41 6.81
C GLN A 257 21.39 -14.74 7.00
N LEU A 258 21.48 -13.73 7.88
CA LEU A 258 22.72 -13.01 8.15
C LEU A 258 23.80 -13.92 8.75
N MET A 259 23.44 -14.79 9.69
CA MET A 259 24.36 -15.74 10.29
C MET A 259 24.91 -16.73 9.25
N LEU A 260 24.06 -17.26 8.36
CA LEU A 260 24.49 -18.14 7.29
C LEU A 260 25.39 -17.43 6.27
N GLN A 261 25.05 -16.18 5.94
CA GLN A 261 25.85 -15.38 5.01
C GLN A 261 27.24 -15.05 5.52
N GLU A 262 27.41 -14.91 6.83
CA GLU A 262 28.69 -14.58 7.45
C GLU A 262 29.48 -15.80 7.93
N ALA A 263 28.87 -16.99 7.94
CA ALA A 263 29.51 -18.19 8.41
C ALA A 263 30.83 -18.47 7.64
N SER A 264 31.91 -18.71 8.40
CA SER A 264 33.27 -18.98 7.91
C SER A 264 33.74 -20.40 8.21
N ASN A 265 32.99 -21.13 9.03
CA ASN A 265 33.26 -22.50 9.44
C ASN A 265 31.96 -23.24 9.78
N GLU A 266 32.06 -24.56 9.97
CA GLU A 266 30.88 -25.42 10.24
C GLU A 266 30.21 -25.08 11.57
N GLU A 267 30.99 -24.73 12.61
CA GLU A 267 30.42 -24.35 13.92
C GLU A 267 29.52 -23.11 13.84
N GLU A 268 29.87 -22.16 12.97
CA GLU A 268 29.02 -20.97 12.72
C GLU A 268 27.75 -21.31 11.94
N ILE A 269 27.81 -22.26 11.01
CA ILE A 269 26.63 -22.81 10.32
C ILE A 269 25.72 -23.50 11.34
N ASP A 270 26.25 -24.34 12.22
CA ASP A 270 25.46 -25.05 13.23
C ASP A 270 24.81 -24.07 14.23
N ARG A 271 25.50 -23.01 14.62
CA ARG A 271 24.91 -21.91 15.41
C ARG A 271 23.77 -21.21 14.68
N ALA A 272 23.94 -20.91 13.38
CA ALA A 272 22.89 -20.34 12.57
C ALA A 272 21.67 -21.27 12.47
N LEU A 273 21.90 -22.56 12.25
CA LEU A 273 20.83 -23.57 12.20
C LEU A 273 20.10 -23.72 13.56
N GLY A 274 20.73 -23.33 14.66
CA GLY A 274 20.07 -23.24 15.97
C GLY A 274 18.88 -22.28 15.99
N VAL A 275 18.91 -21.20 15.19
CA VAL A 275 17.81 -20.23 15.07
C VAL A 275 16.52 -20.90 14.54
N ILE A 276 16.63 -22.00 13.78
CA ILE A 276 15.49 -22.77 13.29
C ILE A 276 14.62 -23.26 14.45
N ASN A 277 15.22 -23.64 15.59
CA ASN A 277 14.47 -24.05 16.76
C ASN A 277 13.65 -22.90 17.36
N ASP A 278 14.16 -21.66 17.28
CA ASP A 278 13.42 -20.49 17.75
C ASP A 278 12.29 -20.14 16.78
N ILE A 279 12.48 -20.31 15.47
CA ILE A 279 11.40 -20.20 14.46
C ILE A 279 10.31 -21.23 14.73
N LEU A 280 10.67 -22.48 15.05
CA LEU A 280 9.72 -23.54 15.34
C LEU A 280 8.90 -23.30 16.63
N LYS A 281 9.45 -22.56 17.61
CA LYS A 281 8.66 -22.13 18.80
C LYS A 281 7.58 -21.12 18.43
N VAL A 282 7.81 -20.29 17.40
CA VAL A 282 6.88 -19.28 16.92
C VAL A 282 5.85 -19.89 15.94
N ARG A 283 6.31 -20.78 15.04
CA ARG A 283 5.53 -21.38 13.95
C ARG A 283 5.80 -22.89 13.82
N PRO A 284 5.22 -23.73 14.72
CA PRO A 284 5.43 -25.17 14.73
C PRO A 284 5.02 -25.88 13.42
N GLU A 285 4.04 -25.34 12.71
CA GLU A 285 3.53 -25.87 11.45
C GLU A 285 4.57 -25.83 10.30
N LEU A 286 5.63 -25.02 10.44
CA LEU A 286 6.73 -24.96 9.46
C LEU A 286 7.75 -26.11 9.63
N SER A 287 7.52 -27.05 10.54
CA SER A 287 8.50 -28.09 10.91
C SER A 287 9.06 -28.86 9.73
N ALA A 288 8.19 -29.36 8.84
CA ALA A 288 8.64 -30.14 7.66
C ALA A 288 9.51 -29.30 6.72
N GLN A 289 9.13 -28.06 6.46
CA GLN A 289 9.85 -27.14 5.56
C GLN A 289 11.22 -26.76 6.16
N LEU A 290 11.25 -26.46 7.45
CA LEU A 290 12.48 -26.04 8.15
C LEU A 290 13.45 -27.23 8.36
N GLN A 291 12.95 -28.44 8.55
CA GLN A 291 13.80 -29.64 8.56
C GLN A 291 14.43 -29.89 7.19
N GLN A 292 13.65 -29.73 6.11
CA GLN A 292 14.20 -29.84 4.75
C GLN A 292 15.25 -28.76 4.47
N LEU A 293 14.97 -27.50 4.90
CA LEU A 293 15.94 -26.40 4.80
C LEU A 293 17.24 -26.72 5.54
N LYS A 294 17.11 -27.18 6.80
CA LYS A 294 18.26 -27.58 7.63
C LYS A 294 19.10 -28.66 6.94
N LYS A 295 18.43 -29.69 6.41
CA LYS A 295 19.10 -30.76 5.67
C LYS A 295 19.84 -30.23 4.43
N ASN A 296 19.17 -29.41 3.63
CA ASN A 296 19.77 -28.82 2.43
C ASN A 296 21.02 -27.98 2.76
N ILE A 297 21.00 -27.20 3.85
CA ILE A 297 22.16 -26.41 4.28
C ILE A 297 23.29 -27.33 4.73
N GLN A 298 22.98 -28.39 5.48
CA GLN A 298 23.98 -29.36 5.95
C GLN A 298 24.61 -30.14 4.80
N ASP A 299 23.82 -30.56 3.81
CA ASP A 299 24.27 -31.30 2.63
C ASP A 299 25.17 -30.44 1.69
N ASN A 300 24.99 -29.09 1.72
CA ASN A 300 25.73 -28.16 0.85
C ASN A 300 26.64 -27.19 1.65
N LYS A 301 27.04 -27.56 2.86
CA LYS A 301 27.79 -26.66 3.76
C LYS A 301 29.13 -26.20 3.19
N ASP A 302 29.86 -27.08 2.50
CA ASP A 302 31.15 -26.77 1.91
C ASP A 302 31.03 -25.74 0.78
N GLU A 303 30.01 -25.87 -0.06
CA GLU A 303 29.70 -24.90 -1.12
C GLU A 303 29.32 -23.54 -0.53
N LEU A 304 28.54 -23.52 0.56
CA LEU A 304 28.18 -22.30 1.27
C LEU A 304 29.41 -21.58 1.84
N LEU A 305 30.30 -22.32 2.48
CA LEU A 305 31.53 -21.77 3.04
C LEU A 305 32.47 -21.21 1.97
N GLU A 306 32.61 -21.88 0.84
CA GLU A 306 33.42 -21.42 -0.29
C GLU A 306 32.82 -20.17 -0.93
N SER A 307 31.50 -20.13 -1.10
CA SER A 307 30.75 -18.94 -1.57
C SER A 307 30.97 -17.74 -0.65
N ASN A 308 30.89 -17.95 0.67
CA ASN A 308 31.10 -16.90 1.66
C ASN A 308 32.55 -16.35 1.65
N LYS A 309 33.55 -17.22 1.48
CA LYS A 309 34.96 -16.81 1.33
C LYS A 309 35.14 -15.92 0.09
N THR A 310 34.59 -16.36 -1.04
CA THR A 310 34.69 -15.62 -2.30
C THR A 310 34.03 -14.23 -2.17
N ARG A 311 32.86 -14.17 -1.55
CA ARG A 311 32.15 -12.91 -1.32
C ARG A 311 32.92 -11.96 -0.40
N LYS A 312 33.47 -12.46 0.71
CA LYS A 312 34.31 -11.67 1.64
C LYS A 312 35.59 -11.16 0.96
N ALA A 313 36.17 -11.95 0.07
CA ALA A 313 37.35 -11.53 -0.70
C ALA A 313 37.04 -10.45 -1.75
N ALA A 314 35.81 -10.40 -2.27
CA ALA A 314 35.35 -9.44 -3.27
C ALA A 314 34.90 -8.09 -2.66
N GLN A 315 34.66 -8.00 -1.35
CA GLN A 315 34.30 -6.75 -0.70
C GLN A 315 35.54 -5.83 -0.62
N PRO A 316 35.44 -4.55 -1.02
CA PRO A 316 36.54 -3.61 -0.83
C PRO A 316 36.83 -3.48 0.66
N LYS A 317 38.10 -3.63 1.04
CA LYS A 317 38.53 -3.40 2.42
C LYS A 317 38.13 -1.97 2.79
N ALA A 318 37.23 -1.83 3.76
CA ALA A 318 36.94 -0.52 4.34
C ALA A 318 38.22 0.02 4.96
N ASN A 319 38.72 1.10 4.37
CA ASN A 319 39.83 1.88 4.92
C ASN A 319 39.31 2.80 6.00
#